data_17422c86dde47e42164371fb3c26cf64
#
_entry.id   17422c86dde47e42164371fb3c26cf64
#
_cell.length_a   1.000
_cell.length_b   1.000
_cell.length_c   1.000
_cell.angle_alpha   90.00
_cell.angle_beta   90.00
_cell.angle_gamma   90.00
#
_symmetry.space_group_name_H-M   'P 1'
#
loop_
_entity.id
_entity.type
_entity.pdbx_description
1 polymer ?
#
loop_
_entity_poly.entity_id
_entity_poly.type
_entity_poly.pdbx_seq_one_letter_code
_entity_poly.pdbx_strand_id
1 'polypeptide(L)'
;MQLRRKRFDRPDEIRRVEKAHIELVELGELTIGRAIFEPGWRWSEHVKPIVGTESCQVHHLGYVVSGHLHIEMTDGASMDVMGGDAFEIPPGHDAWVIGDEPWISVDWAGRRLFAKSPKEISDRVFTTLVFTDLSGSTETLNRLETAAGGCC
;
A
#
# COMPACT_ATOMS: atom_id res chain seq x y z
N MET A 1 8.25 -2.00 26.47
CA MET A 1 7.62 -1.12 25.44
C MET A 1 8.54 0.07 25.19
N GLN A 2 8.84 0.36 23.93
CA GLN A 2 9.76 1.44 23.54
C GLN A 2 8.97 2.55 22.83
N LEU A 3 9.12 3.80 23.29
CA LEU A 3 8.59 4.97 22.61
C LEU A 3 9.41 5.26 21.34
N ARG A 4 8.75 5.52 20.22
CA ARG A 4 9.37 5.80 18.92
C ARG A 4 8.73 7.03 18.29
N ARG A 5 9.56 7.84 17.63
CA ARG A 5 9.15 9.00 16.86
C ARG A 5 10.00 9.10 15.61
N LYS A 6 9.37 9.33 14.48
CA LYS A 6 10.04 9.68 13.22
C LYS A 6 9.40 10.90 12.57
N ARG A 7 10.09 11.53 11.66
CA ARG A 7 9.63 12.73 10.95
C ARG A 7 9.70 12.48 9.45
N PHE A 8 8.72 12.99 8.72
CA PHE A 8 8.68 12.90 7.25
C PHE A 8 9.71 13.79 6.55
N ASP A 9 10.28 14.77 7.22
CA ASP A 9 11.41 15.56 6.69
C ASP A 9 12.75 14.79 6.71
N ARG A 10 12.78 13.63 7.38
CA ARG A 10 13.89 12.68 7.40
C ARG A 10 13.35 11.25 7.29
N PRO A 11 12.78 10.89 6.14
CA PRO A 11 12.17 9.59 5.95
C PRO A 11 13.24 8.48 5.86
N ASP A 12 12.80 7.24 6.10
CA ASP A 12 13.65 6.07 5.90
C ASP A 12 13.82 5.74 4.41
N GLU A 13 12.82 6.04 3.59
CA GLU A 13 12.84 5.84 2.15
C GLU A 13 12.05 6.95 1.45
N ILE A 14 12.51 7.38 0.28
CA ILE A 14 11.77 8.28 -0.62
C ILE A 14 11.65 7.59 -1.98
N ARG A 15 10.44 7.51 -2.50
CA ARG A 15 10.17 7.06 -3.86
C ARG A 15 9.67 8.21 -4.70
N ARG A 16 10.25 8.35 -5.89
CA ARG A 16 9.95 9.43 -6.82
C ARG A 16 9.49 8.86 -8.15
N VAL A 17 8.43 9.42 -8.68
CA VAL A 17 8.00 9.30 -10.07
C VAL A 17 7.77 10.71 -10.59
N GLU A 18 7.53 10.86 -11.87
CA GLU A 18 7.18 12.16 -12.43
C GLU A 18 5.93 12.73 -11.73
N LYS A 19 6.00 13.97 -11.29
CA LYS A 19 4.96 14.71 -10.56
C LYS A 19 4.50 14.10 -9.25
N ALA A 20 5.26 13.15 -8.69
CA ALA A 20 4.90 12.57 -7.40
C ALA A 20 6.10 12.08 -6.61
N HIS A 21 6.01 12.17 -5.30
CA HIS A 21 6.92 11.46 -4.42
C HIS A 21 6.20 10.96 -3.16
N ILE A 22 6.74 9.91 -2.59
CA ILE A 22 6.26 9.32 -1.35
C ILE A 22 7.43 9.18 -0.39
N GLU A 23 7.23 9.68 0.80
CA GLU A 23 8.15 9.58 1.92
C GLU A 23 7.65 8.50 2.87
N LEU A 24 8.49 7.52 3.17
CA LEU A 24 8.16 6.39 4.02
C LEU A 24 8.90 6.48 5.35
N VAL A 25 8.18 6.31 6.45
CA VAL A 25 8.75 6.15 7.79
C VAL A 25 8.32 4.81 8.39
N GLU A 26 9.26 4.13 9.04
CA GLU A 26 9.03 2.84 9.68
C GLU A 26 8.98 3.00 11.21
N LEU A 27 7.88 2.61 11.82
CA LEU A 27 7.65 2.63 13.25
C LEU A 27 7.33 1.21 13.75
N GLY A 28 8.37 0.47 14.12
CA GLY A 28 8.23 -0.94 14.43
C GLY A 28 7.90 -1.74 13.16
N GLU A 29 6.80 -2.44 13.17
CA GLU A 29 6.30 -3.21 12.02
C GLU A 29 5.43 -2.40 11.06
N LEU A 30 5.03 -1.19 11.47
CA LEU A 30 4.18 -0.32 10.68
C LEU A 30 5.02 0.60 9.79
N THR A 31 4.67 0.69 8.53
CA THR A 31 5.16 1.69 7.59
C THR A 31 4.08 2.73 7.34
N ILE A 32 4.38 3.98 7.54
CA ILE A 32 3.49 5.10 7.25
C ILE A 32 4.09 5.86 6.07
N GLY A 33 3.29 6.14 5.06
CA GLY A 33 3.69 6.91 3.89
C GLY A 33 3.02 8.28 3.86
N ARG A 34 3.77 9.33 3.53
CA ARG A 34 3.22 10.62 3.12
C ARG A 34 3.38 10.74 1.61
N ALA A 35 2.27 10.88 0.90
CA ALA A 35 2.24 11.10 -0.53
C ALA A 35 2.09 12.56 -0.85
N ILE A 36 2.86 13.05 -1.82
CA ILE A 36 2.73 14.35 -2.42
C ILE A 36 2.60 14.15 -3.93
N PHE A 37 1.42 14.47 -4.47
CA PHE A 37 1.13 14.39 -5.91
C PHE A 37 0.87 15.80 -6.44
N GLU A 38 1.70 16.20 -7.38
CA GLU A 38 1.63 17.53 -7.97
C GLU A 38 0.44 17.68 -8.94
N PRO A 39 -0.01 18.91 -9.21
CA PRO A 39 -1.00 19.16 -10.26
C PRO A 39 -0.62 18.50 -11.59
N GLY A 40 -1.60 17.84 -12.21
CA GLY A 40 -1.41 17.09 -13.45
C GLY A 40 -0.89 15.66 -13.26
N TRP A 41 -0.65 15.20 -12.03
CA TRP A 41 -0.34 13.80 -11.79
C TRP A 41 -1.56 12.91 -12.07
N ARG A 42 -1.32 11.78 -12.74
CA ARG A 42 -2.29 10.72 -12.98
C ARG A 42 -1.61 9.37 -12.88
N TRP A 43 -2.21 8.43 -12.17
CA TRP A 43 -1.63 7.10 -11.96
C TRP A 43 -1.39 6.36 -13.28
N SER A 44 -2.37 6.35 -14.19
CA SER A 44 -2.27 5.67 -15.50
C SER A 44 -1.19 6.25 -16.42
N GLU A 45 -0.77 7.49 -16.24
CA GLU A 45 0.27 8.14 -17.03
C GLU A 45 1.66 8.00 -16.40
N HIS A 46 1.76 8.14 -15.07
CA HIS A 46 3.04 8.30 -14.37
C HIS A 46 3.49 7.06 -13.60
N VAL A 47 2.56 6.16 -13.22
CA VAL A 47 2.87 4.95 -12.45
C VAL A 47 2.65 3.67 -13.25
N LYS A 48 1.56 3.58 -14.02
CA LYS A 48 1.24 2.43 -14.86
C LYS A 48 2.40 1.94 -15.73
N PRO A 49 3.18 2.80 -16.43
CA PRO A 49 4.31 2.35 -17.23
C PRO A 49 5.42 1.68 -16.42
N ILE A 50 5.53 1.98 -15.13
CA ILE A 50 6.53 1.42 -14.22
C ILE A 50 6.08 0.05 -13.69
N VAL A 51 4.82 -0.04 -13.24
CA VAL A 51 4.29 -1.24 -12.59
C VAL A 51 3.73 -2.26 -13.58
N GLY A 52 3.29 -1.84 -14.77
CA GLY A 52 2.84 -2.72 -15.85
C GLY A 52 1.47 -3.37 -15.65
N THR A 53 0.65 -2.87 -14.71
CA THR A 53 -0.74 -3.32 -14.52
C THR A 53 -1.73 -2.36 -15.18
N GLU A 54 -2.92 -2.82 -15.54
CA GLU A 54 -3.94 -1.97 -16.17
C GLU A 54 -4.51 -0.91 -15.24
N SER A 55 -4.56 -1.20 -13.95
CA SER A 55 -5.03 -0.31 -12.88
C SER A 55 -4.18 -0.52 -11.63
N CYS A 56 -4.25 0.40 -10.68
CA CYS A 56 -3.57 0.26 -9.39
C CYS A 56 -4.16 -0.93 -8.62
N GLN A 57 -3.30 -1.90 -8.29
CA GLN A 57 -3.69 -3.11 -7.56
C GLN A 57 -3.41 -3.04 -6.06
N VAL A 58 -3.11 -1.86 -5.56
CA VAL A 58 -2.81 -1.64 -4.15
C VAL A 58 -4.07 -1.20 -3.41
N HIS A 59 -4.31 -1.80 -2.25
CA HIS A 59 -5.30 -1.33 -1.28
C HIS A 59 -4.72 -0.15 -0.50
N HIS A 60 -5.42 0.95 -0.46
CA HIS A 60 -5.02 2.16 0.27
C HIS A 60 -5.98 2.45 1.41
N LEU A 61 -5.43 2.84 2.55
CA LEU A 61 -6.16 3.30 3.72
C LEU A 61 -5.42 4.50 4.32
N GLY A 62 -6.07 5.65 4.39
CA GLY A 62 -5.36 6.85 4.79
C GLY A 62 -6.23 8.06 5.09
N TYR A 63 -5.57 9.20 5.18
CA TYR A 63 -6.16 10.50 5.48
C TYR A 63 -5.58 11.56 4.55
N VAL A 64 -6.45 12.38 3.98
CA VAL A 64 -6.05 13.51 3.12
C VAL A 64 -5.74 14.74 3.98
N VAL A 65 -4.51 15.21 3.89
CA VAL A 65 -4.07 16.44 4.57
C VAL A 65 -4.56 17.66 3.82
N SER A 66 -4.38 17.68 2.49
CA SER A 66 -4.78 18.81 1.62
C SER A 66 -4.86 18.39 0.16
N GLY A 67 -5.48 19.23 -0.65
CA GLY A 67 -5.66 18.99 -2.08
C GLY A 67 -6.90 18.19 -2.41
N HIS A 68 -7.03 17.81 -3.68
CA HIS A 68 -8.19 17.14 -4.24
C HIS A 68 -7.75 16.04 -5.21
N LEU A 69 -8.16 14.81 -4.96
CA LEU A 69 -7.90 13.65 -5.81
C LEU A 69 -9.22 13.04 -6.28
N HIS A 70 -9.32 12.76 -7.56
CA HIS A 70 -10.40 11.93 -8.13
C HIS A 70 -9.93 10.50 -8.26
N ILE A 71 -10.75 9.55 -7.87
CA ILE A 71 -10.52 8.11 -7.98
C ILE A 71 -11.62 7.50 -8.85
N GLU A 72 -11.23 6.66 -9.79
CA GLU A 72 -12.14 5.93 -10.67
C GLU A 72 -11.77 4.44 -10.65
N MET A 73 -12.75 3.62 -10.27
CA MET A 73 -12.61 2.16 -10.25
C MET A 73 -12.84 1.58 -11.66
N THR A 74 -12.27 0.42 -11.94
CA THR A 74 -12.45 -0.28 -13.21
C THR A 74 -13.90 -0.72 -13.49
N ASP A 75 -14.75 -0.81 -12.47
CA ASP A 75 -16.20 -1.08 -12.58
C ASP A 75 -17.03 0.18 -12.82
N GLY A 76 -16.42 1.35 -12.89
CA GLY A 76 -17.04 2.65 -13.12
C GLY A 76 -17.46 3.41 -11.86
N ALA A 77 -17.31 2.83 -10.68
CA ALA A 77 -17.50 3.58 -9.43
C ALA A 77 -16.43 4.66 -9.30
N SER A 78 -16.79 5.83 -8.81
CA SER A 78 -15.85 6.93 -8.63
C SER A 78 -16.15 7.73 -7.38
N MET A 79 -15.13 8.38 -6.84
CA MET A 79 -15.25 9.33 -5.74
C MET A 79 -14.14 10.37 -5.79
N ASP A 80 -14.42 11.49 -5.16
CA ASP A 80 -13.43 12.53 -4.87
C ASP A 80 -13.08 12.49 -3.39
N VAL A 81 -11.79 12.66 -3.09
CA VAL A 81 -11.29 12.84 -1.72
C VAL A 81 -10.54 14.14 -1.60
N MET A 82 -10.81 14.87 -0.54
CA MET A 82 -10.28 16.21 -0.30
C MET A 82 -9.70 16.33 1.11
N GLY A 83 -8.97 17.39 1.36
CA GLY A 83 -8.39 17.68 2.67
C GLY A 83 -9.41 17.50 3.81
N GLY A 84 -9.10 16.67 4.78
CA GLY A 84 -9.96 16.31 5.91
C GLY A 84 -10.66 14.94 5.79
N ASP A 85 -10.65 14.33 4.59
CA ASP A 85 -11.28 13.02 4.38
C ASP A 85 -10.38 11.87 4.84
N ALA A 86 -10.96 10.90 5.52
CA ALA A 86 -10.38 9.56 5.61
C ALA A 86 -10.88 8.72 4.42
N PHE A 87 -10.02 7.88 3.87
CA PHE A 87 -10.34 7.12 2.68
C PHE A 87 -9.90 5.67 2.78
N GLU A 88 -10.66 4.82 2.11
CA GLU A 88 -10.30 3.46 1.75
C GLU A 88 -10.48 3.29 0.25
N ILE A 89 -9.44 2.85 -0.46
CA ILE A 89 -9.47 2.64 -1.90
C ILE A 89 -9.03 1.21 -2.18
N PRO A 90 -9.93 0.33 -2.65
CA PRO A 90 -9.59 -1.04 -2.97
C PRO A 90 -8.75 -1.13 -4.26
N PRO A 91 -8.12 -2.30 -4.53
CA PRO A 91 -7.45 -2.56 -5.80
C PRO A 91 -8.36 -2.38 -7.01
N GLY A 92 -7.81 -2.00 -8.16
CA GLY A 92 -8.54 -1.85 -9.40
C GLY A 92 -8.99 -0.42 -9.70
N HIS A 93 -8.14 0.57 -9.41
CA HIS A 93 -8.45 1.98 -9.63
C HIS A 93 -7.40 2.72 -10.45
N ASP A 94 -7.81 3.83 -11.07
CA ASP A 94 -7.00 4.95 -11.53
C ASP A 94 -7.26 6.15 -10.59
N ALA A 95 -6.36 7.12 -10.56
CA ALA A 95 -6.52 8.34 -9.78
C ALA A 95 -5.75 9.50 -10.39
N TRP A 96 -6.26 10.72 -10.22
CA TRP A 96 -5.60 11.93 -10.69
C TRP A 96 -5.90 13.14 -9.82
N VAL A 97 -4.95 14.06 -9.78
CA VAL A 97 -5.09 15.31 -9.04
C VAL A 97 -6.02 16.27 -9.78
N ILE A 98 -6.94 16.86 -9.03
CA ILE A 98 -7.86 17.90 -9.49
C ILE A 98 -7.37 19.27 -9.00
N GLY A 99 -7.32 20.25 -9.91
CA GLY A 99 -6.97 21.62 -9.57
C GLY A 99 -5.47 21.91 -9.58
N ASP A 100 -5.11 23.05 -9.00
CA ASP A 100 -3.77 23.64 -9.07
C ASP A 100 -2.94 23.43 -7.78
N GLU A 101 -3.50 22.76 -6.79
CA GLU A 101 -2.82 22.44 -5.54
C GLU A 101 -2.33 20.99 -5.50
N PRO A 102 -1.16 20.73 -4.92
CA PRO A 102 -0.73 19.34 -4.67
C PRO A 102 -1.72 18.60 -3.77
N TRP A 103 -1.94 17.33 -4.05
CA TRP A 103 -2.64 16.44 -3.15
C TRP A 103 -1.66 15.83 -2.17
N ILE A 104 -1.93 15.97 -0.88
CA ILE A 104 -1.09 15.45 0.20
C ILE A 104 -1.92 14.54 1.08
N SER A 105 -1.44 13.32 1.28
CA SER A 105 -2.10 12.36 2.15
C SER A 105 -1.09 11.59 3.01
N VAL A 106 -1.59 11.05 4.10
CA VAL A 106 -0.90 10.04 4.92
C VAL A 106 -1.63 8.72 4.79
N ASP A 107 -0.90 7.66 4.51
CA ASP A 107 -1.43 6.32 4.25
C ASP A 107 -0.58 5.29 5.01
N TRP A 108 -1.23 4.38 5.69
CA TRP A 108 -0.61 3.29 6.47
C TRP A 108 -0.87 1.89 5.90
N ALA A 109 -1.59 1.82 4.78
CA ALA A 109 -1.72 0.61 3.98
C ALA A 109 -1.43 0.93 2.51
N GLY A 110 -0.62 0.14 1.85
CA GLY A 110 -0.35 0.26 0.42
C GLY A 110 0.89 1.06 0.03
N ARG A 111 1.31 2.07 0.76
CA ARG A 111 2.44 2.92 0.37
C ARG A 111 3.77 2.19 0.24
N ARG A 112 3.96 1.11 0.97
CA ARG A 112 5.14 0.24 0.82
C ARG A 112 5.27 -0.34 -0.59
N LEU A 113 4.15 -0.49 -1.30
CA LEU A 113 4.08 -1.07 -2.65
C LEU A 113 4.07 -0.04 -3.79
N PHE A 114 4.01 1.25 -3.47
CA PHE A 114 3.97 2.30 -4.48
C PHE A 114 5.14 2.22 -5.46
N ALA A 115 4.83 2.29 -6.75
CA ALA A 115 5.79 2.24 -7.85
C ALA A 115 6.73 1.02 -7.84
N LYS A 116 6.32 -0.09 -7.22
CA LYS A 116 7.01 -1.39 -7.32
C LYS A 116 6.37 -2.24 -8.38
N SER A 117 7.20 -2.91 -9.19
CA SER A 117 6.71 -3.88 -10.15
C SER A 117 6.12 -5.12 -9.43
N PRO A 118 5.18 -5.86 -10.06
CA PRO A 118 4.63 -7.09 -9.48
C PRO A 118 5.69 -8.11 -9.10
N LYS A 119 6.80 -8.17 -9.83
CA LYS A 119 7.94 -9.05 -9.54
C LYS A 119 8.61 -8.70 -8.21
N GLU A 120 8.87 -7.43 -7.95
CA GLU A 120 9.47 -6.96 -6.69
C GLU A 120 8.58 -7.21 -5.46
N ILE A 121 7.26 -7.19 -5.66
CA ILE A 121 6.27 -7.49 -4.63
C ILE A 121 6.25 -9.00 -4.35
N SER A 122 6.20 -9.82 -5.40
CA SER A 122 6.11 -11.28 -5.30
C SER A 122 7.31 -11.89 -4.59
N ASP A 123 8.52 -11.46 -4.89
CA ASP A 123 9.74 -12.02 -4.33
C ASP A 123 9.81 -11.85 -2.79
N ARG A 124 9.27 -10.76 -2.25
CA ARG A 124 9.26 -10.51 -0.81
C ARG A 124 8.13 -11.24 -0.06
N VAL A 125 6.95 -11.25 -0.64
CA VAL A 125 5.76 -11.88 -0.03
C VAL A 125 5.91 -13.39 -0.03
N PHE A 126 6.42 -13.96 -1.12
CA PHE A 126 6.59 -15.41 -1.25
C PHE A 126 7.58 -15.98 -0.23
N THR A 127 8.70 -15.30 0.01
CA THR A 127 9.70 -15.74 1.00
C THR A 127 9.13 -15.75 2.42
N THR A 128 8.29 -14.79 2.77
CA THR A 128 7.69 -14.70 4.12
C THR A 128 6.58 -15.74 4.32
N LEU A 129 5.73 -15.96 3.33
CA LEU A 129 4.61 -16.92 3.41
C LEU A 129 5.08 -18.37 3.44
N VAL A 130 6.10 -18.74 2.67
CA VAL A 130 6.64 -20.10 2.63
C VAL A 130 7.21 -20.51 4.00
N PHE A 131 7.86 -19.58 4.72
CA PHE A 131 8.39 -19.85 6.06
C PHE A 131 7.30 -20.06 7.11
N THR A 132 6.20 -19.36 7.02
CA THR A 132 5.08 -19.45 7.99
C THR A 132 4.26 -20.72 7.76
N ASP A 133 4.00 -21.10 6.51
CA ASP A 133 3.21 -22.30 6.17
C ASP A 133 3.91 -23.60 6.52
N LEU A 134 5.22 -23.70 6.33
CA LEU A 134 5.98 -24.92 6.67
C LEU A 134 6.05 -25.16 8.17
N SER A 135 6.09 -24.12 9.01
CA SER A 135 6.10 -24.30 10.47
C SER A 135 4.73 -24.62 11.05
N GLY A 136 3.64 -24.13 10.45
CA GLY A 136 2.27 -24.42 10.89
C GLY A 136 1.74 -25.78 10.46
N SER A 137 2.08 -26.25 9.26
CA SER A 137 1.60 -27.52 8.70
C SER A 137 2.12 -28.74 9.47
N THR A 138 3.34 -28.68 9.97
CA THR A 138 3.95 -29.82 10.69
C THR A 138 3.32 -30.03 12.07
N GLU A 139 2.99 -28.97 12.79
CA GLU A 139 2.32 -29.08 14.09
C GLU A 139 0.87 -29.56 13.97
N THR A 140 0.17 -29.15 12.93
CA THR A 140 -1.23 -29.54 12.70
C THR A 140 -1.33 -31.03 12.33
N LEU A 141 -0.42 -31.55 11.51
CA LEU A 141 -0.36 -32.95 11.15
C LEU A 141 -0.05 -33.83 12.36
N ASN A 142 0.90 -33.45 13.20
CA ASN A 142 1.23 -34.21 14.41
C ASN A 142 0.10 -34.23 15.44
N ARG A 143 -0.72 -33.17 15.51
CA ARG A 143 -1.92 -33.14 16.38
C ARG A 143 -3.04 -34.06 15.89
N LEU A 144 -3.21 -34.19 14.58
CA LEU A 144 -4.23 -35.06 13.98
C LEU A 144 -3.86 -36.53 14.11
N GLU A 145 -2.59 -36.88 13.99
CA GLU A 145 -2.12 -38.26 14.20
C GLU A 145 -2.25 -38.71 15.66
N THR A 146 -2.01 -37.81 16.63
CA THR A 146 -2.19 -38.14 18.06
C THR A 146 -3.66 -38.25 18.47
N ALA A 147 -4.56 -37.54 17.79
CA ALA A 147 -6.00 -37.65 18.06
C ALA A 147 -6.65 -38.88 17.44
N ALA A 148 -6.08 -39.45 16.37
CA ALA A 148 -6.58 -40.65 15.71
C ALA A 148 -6.09 -41.92 16.37
N GLY A 149 -5.11 -41.89 17.27
CA GLY A 149 -4.56 -43.04 17.98
C GLY A 149 -5.26 -43.39 19.30
N GLY A 150 -6.35 -42.74 19.66
CA GLY A 150 -7.02 -42.86 20.94
C GLY A 150 -8.43 -43.47 20.92
N CYS A 151 -8.73 -44.37 20.00
CA CYS A 151 -10.00 -45.09 19.99
C CYS A 151 -9.74 -46.61 19.83
N CYS A 152 -9.59 -47.31 20.94
CA CYS A 152 -9.87 -48.72 21.17
C CYS A 152 -10.42 -48.87 22.58
#